data_503abab4da6e214bf41e7f1666b3a787
#
_entry.id   503abab4da6e214bf41e7f1666b3a787
#
_cell.length_a   1.000
_cell.length_b   1.000
_cell.length_c   1.000
_cell.angle_alpha   90.00
_cell.angle_beta   90.00
_cell.angle_gamma   90.00
#
_symmetry.space_group_name_H-M   'P 1'
#
loop_
_entity.id
_entity.type
_entity.pdbx_description
1 polymer ?
#
loop_
_entity_poly.entity_id
_entity_poly.type
_entity_poly.pdbx_seq_one_letter_code
_entity_poly.pdbx_strand_id
1 'polypeptide(L)'
;MRDSHSHALTSVSTESDTTMSLFCRRLRLEIDLSRGDVSEPILPVGYRWLEWSPELLDRHAAVKFRCFETEQDGQIFPSLRSADGCRRLMDYISGHAQFVPNATWLLVCDGIAQEGVVDCGSIQGLAPIPDSGAIQNVGIVPEHRGRGLGRALVQAALRGFLASGLTHISLEVTAANEPAVRLYQSLGFRVTKTLYRSVDEC
;
A
#
# COMPACT_ATOMS: atom_id res chain seq x y z
N MET A 1 -65.94 -37.54 28.58
CA MET A 1 -66.45 -37.40 27.21
C MET A 1 -65.85 -36.15 26.60
N ARG A 2 -65.19 -36.33 25.48
CA ARG A 2 -64.59 -35.33 24.57
C ARG A 2 -63.14 -34.92 24.88
N ASP A 3 -62.29 -35.65 24.20
CA ASP A 3 -60.89 -35.30 23.91
C ASP A 3 -60.83 -34.02 23.05
N SER A 4 -59.87 -33.17 23.36
CA SER A 4 -59.44 -32.17 22.43
C SER A 4 -57.93 -32.16 22.35
N HIS A 5 -57.44 -32.76 21.27
CA HIS A 5 -56.04 -32.75 20.88
C HIS A 5 -55.68 -31.34 20.39
N SER A 6 -54.77 -30.70 21.10
CA SER A 6 -54.13 -29.48 20.62
C SER A 6 -52.80 -29.84 19.96
N HIS A 7 -52.73 -29.68 18.64
CA HIS A 7 -51.50 -29.79 17.88
C HIS A 7 -50.61 -28.57 18.15
N ALA A 8 -49.51 -28.80 18.82
CA ALA A 8 -48.44 -27.83 18.93
C ALA A 8 -47.68 -27.77 17.59
N LEU A 9 -47.80 -26.67 16.86
CA LEU A 9 -46.99 -26.33 15.73
C LEU A 9 -45.63 -25.84 16.25
N THR A 10 -44.59 -26.66 16.05
CA THR A 10 -43.20 -26.28 16.28
C THR A 10 -42.77 -25.40 15.13
N SER A 11 -42.63 -24.09 15.37
CA SER A 11 -41.99 -23.18 14.42
C SER A 11 -40.49 -23.40 14.49
N VAL A 12 -39.92 -24.01 13.44
CA VAL A 12 -38.49 -24.02 13.19
C VAL A 12 -38.11 -22.65 12.65
N SER A 13 -37.53 -21.81 13.48
CA SER A 13 -36.87 -20.59 13.06
C SER A 13 -35.53 -20.98 12.46
N THR A 14 -35.40 -20.97 11.15
CA THR A 14 -34.12 -20.92 10.47
C THR A 14 -33.56 -19.53 10.65
N GLU A 15 -32.66 -19.34 11.59
CA GLU A 15 -31.77 -18.17 11.64
C GLU A 15 -30.86 -18.24 10.44
N SER A 16 -31.15 -17.42 9.44
CA SER A 16 -30.24 -17.12 8.35
C SER A 16 -29.10 -16.30 8.94
N ASP A 17 -27.96 -16.94 9.10
CA ASP A 17 -26.70 -16.29 9.48
C ASP A 17 -26.30 -15.33 8.35
N THR A 18 -26.79 -14.09 8.38
CA THR A 18 -26.43 -13.05 7.44
C THR A 18 -25.07 -12.51 7.88
N THR A 19 -24.02 -13.19 7.52
CA THR A 19 -22.65 -12.66 7.65
C THR A 19 -22.56 -11.42 6.78
N MET A 20 -22.65 -10.23 7.40
CA MET A 20 -22.42 -8.95 6.71
C MET A 20 -20.94 -8.85 6.34
N SER A 21 -20.60 -9.25 5.11
CA SER A 21 -19.26 -9.02 4.57
C SER A 21 -19.00 -7.51 4.50
N LEU A 22 -17.97 -7.07 5.20
CA LEU A 22 -17.50 -5.69 5.14
C LEU A 22 -16.66 -5.50 3.86
N PHE A 23 -17.06 -4.54 3.03
CA PHE A 23 -16.32 -4.21 1.81
C PHE A 23 -15.52 -2.91 1.98
N CYS A 24 -14.29 -2.95 1.57
CA CYS A 24 -13.44 -1.77 1.43
C CYS A 24 -13.50 -1.26 -0.01
N ARG A 25 -13.86 0.03 -0.18
CA ARG A 25 -13.83 0.70 -1.48
C ARG A 25 -12.41 1.15 -1.78
N ARG A 26 -11.86 0.65 -2.88
CA ARG A 26 -10.53 1.03 -3.37
C ARG A 26 -10.63 1.73 -4.71
N LEU A 27 -9.71 2.64 -4.94
CA LEU A 27 -9.53 3.32 -6.22
C LEU A 27 -8.25 2.79 -6.87
N ARG A 28 -8.35 2.40 -8.14
CA ARG A 28 -7.19 2.21 -9.00
C ARG A 28 -6.91 3.51 -9.72
N LEU A 29 -5.68 3.99 -9.60
CA LEU A 29 -5.21 5.18 -10.29
C LEU A 29 -4.07 4.79 -11.24
N GLU A 30 -4.02 5.48 -12.38
CA GLU A 30 -3.04 5.22 -13.43
C GLU A 30 -2.46 6.53 -13.97
N ILE A 31 -1.21 6.47 -14.41
CA ILE A 31 -0.51 7.55 -15.09
C ILE A 31 0.24 6.99 -16.30
N ASP A 32 0.23 7.72 -17.40
CA ASP A 32 1.03 7.45 -18.61
C ASP A 32 2.21 8.43 -18.64
N LEU A 33 3.40 7.89 -18.58
CA LEU A 33 4.67 8.63 -18.59
C LEU A 33 5.32 8.68 -19.97
N SER A 34 4.68 8.12 -21.02
CA SER A 34 5.26 8.05 -22.38
C SER A 34 5.54 9.43 -23.00
N ARG A 35 4.86 10.47 -22.52
CA ARG A 35 4.96 11.85 -23.03
C ARG A 35 5.34 12.87 -21.96
N GLY A 36 5.59 12.42 -20.73
CA GLY A 36 5.83 13.28 -19.59
C GLY A 36 7.22 13.13 -19.01
N ASP A 37 7.75 14.23 -18.51
CA ASP A 37 8.94 14.21 -17.67
C ASP A 37 8.52 14.11 -16.20
N VAL A 38 9.13 13.20 -15.46
CA VAL A 38 8.93 13.08 -14.02
C VAL A 38 9.89 14.03 -13.33
N SER A 39 9.34 15.01 -12.64
CA SER A 39 10.13 15.97 -11.87
C SER A 39 11.09 15.25 -10.91
N GLU A 40 12.27 15.80 -10.72
CA GLU A 40 13.26 15.32 -9.76
C GLU A 40 12.64 15.30 -8.34
N PRO A 41 12.76 14.19 -7.60
CA PRO A 41 12.30 14.15 -6.21
C PRO A 41 13.20 15.02 -5.33
N ILE A 42 12.61 15.99 -4.64
CA ILE A 42 13.33 16.87 -3.73
C ILE A 42 13.15 16.36 -2.30
N LEU A 43 14.26 16.08 -1.62
CA LEU A 43 14.25 15.74 -0.19
C LEU A 43 14.60 16.95 0.66
N PRO A 44 13.94 17.13 1.81
CA PRO A 44 14.40 18.08 2.81
C PRO A 44 15.80 17.70 3.33
N VAL A 45 16.51 18.70 3.87
CA VAL A 45 17.82 18.48 4.51
C VAL A 45 17.71 17.41 5.61
N GLY A 46 18.69 16.52 5.67
CA GLY A 46 18.73 15.43 6.64
C GLY A 46 18.02 14.14 6.18
N TYR A 47 17.42 14.15 5.00
CA TYR A 47 16.85 12.93 4.41
C TYR A 47 17.66 12.47 3.21
N ARG A 48 17.77 11.13 3.02
CA ARG A 48 18.43 10.53 1.88
C ARG A 48 17.79 9.22 1.46
N TRP A 49 18.09 8.82 0.23
CA TRP A 49 17.65 7.56 -0.37
C TRP A 49 18.60 6.42 -0.02
N LEU A 50 18.05 5.23 0.18
CA LEU A 50 18.77 3.98 0.04
C LEU A 50 18.11 3.19 -1.09
N GLU A 51 18.90 2.82 -2.07
CA GLU A 51 18.51 1.92 -3.15
C GLU A 51 18.22 0.54 -2.57
N TRP A 52 17.37 -0.20 -3.26
CA TRP A 52 17.07 -1.56 -2.84
C TRP A 52 18.36 -2.42 -2.87
N SER A 53 18.55 -3.16 -1.80
CA SER A 53 19.43 -4.31 -1.74
C SER A 53 18.81 -5.40 -0.84
N PRO A 54 19.15 -6.69 -1.03
CA PRO A 54 18.58 -7.77 -0.23
C PRO A 54 18.81 -7.60 1.28
N GLU A 55 19.91 -6.98 1.68
CA GLU A 55 20.27 -6.70 3.09
C GLU A 55 19.31 -5.70 3.75
N LEU A 56 18.57 -4.92 2.94
CA LEU A 56 17.60 -3.95 3.43
C LEU A 56 16.18 -4.52 3.60
N LEU A 57 15.96 -5.82 3.29
CA LEU A 57 14.64 -6.46 3.35
C LEU A 57 13.96 -6.23 4.72
N ASP A 58 14.66 -6.54 5.79
CA ASP A 58 14.10 -6.42 7.15
C ASP A 58 13.84 -4.97 7.54
N ARG A 59 14.64 -4.01 7.06
CA ARG A 59 14.41 -2.57 7.26
C ARG A 59 13.18 -2.09 6.49
N HIS A 60 13.01 -2.50 5.23
CA HIS A 60 11.78 -2.23 4.48
C HIS A 60 10.54 -2.80 5.15
N ALA A 61 10.62 -4.00 5.71
CA ALA A 61 9.53 -4.63 6.42
C ALA A 61 9.20 -3.89 7.73
N ALA A 62 10.20 -3.54 8.51
CA ALA A 62 10.02 -2.83 9.78
C ALA A 62 9.41 -1.43 9.58
N VAL A 63 9.93 -0.66 8.63
CA VAL A 63 9.36 0.67 8.34
C VAL A 63 7.95 0.57 7.75
N LYS A 64 7.67 -0.45 6.95
CA LYS A 64 6.33 -0.73 6.43
C LYS A 64 5.34 -0.97 7.58
N PHE A 65 5.68 -1.82 8.54
CA PHE A 65 4.83 -2.04 9.71
C PHE A 65 4.54 -0.73 10.44
N ARG A 66 5.54 0.07 10.77
CA ARG A 66 5.38 1.40 11.40
C ARG A 66 4.53 2.38 10.59
N CYS A 67 4.55 2.29 9.27
CA CYS A 67 3.71 3.14 8.42
C CYS A 67 2.23 2.80 8.48
N PHE A 68 1.89 1.52 8.69
CA PHE A 68 0.52 1.01 8.50
C PHE A 68 -0.14 0.48 9.78
N GLU A 69 0.58 0.25 10.89
CA GLU A 69 0.05 -0.36 12.12
C GLU A 69 -1.17 0.37 12.70
N THR A 70 -1.24 1.70 12.55
CA THR A 70 -2.36 2.54 13.03
C THR A 70 -3.30 2.98 11.92
N GLU A 71 -3.01 2.63 10.67
CA GLU A 71 -3.78 3.04 9.51
C GLU A 71 -4.91 2.06 9.18
N GLN A 72 -5.92 2.54 8.46
CA GLN A 72 -7.03 1.72 8.00
C GLN A 72 -6.55 0.52 7.16
N ASP A 73 -5.56 0.72 6.29
CA ASP A 73 -4.99 -0.35 5.48
C ASP A 73 -4.34 -1.45 6.35
N GLY A 74 -3.71 -1.09 7.48
CA GLY A 74 -3.20 -2.06 8.46
C GLY A 74 -4.30 -2.88 9.13
N GLN A 75 -5.53 -2.36 9.22
CA GLN A 75 -6.68 -3.10 9.75
C GLN A 75 -7.32 -4.01 8.69
N ILE A 76 -7.32 -3.59 7.43
CA ILE A 76 -7.95 -4.28 6.30
C ILE A 76 -7.05 -5.42 5.80
N PHE A 77 -5.73 -5.18 5.62
CA PHE A 77 -4.82 -6.13 5.00
C PHE A 77 -4.06 -6.97 6.05
N PRO A 78 -4.30 -8.29 6.14
CA PRO A 78 -3.64 -9.16 7.14
C PRO A 78 -2.11 -9.09 7.09
N SER A 79 -1.54 -8.91 5.90
CA SER A 79 -0.09 -8.79 5.71
C SER A 79 0.52 -7.52 6.33
N LEU A 80 -0.28 -6.48 6.61
CA LEU A 80 0.16 -5.22 7.21
C LEU A 80 -0.09 -5.14 8.73
N ARG A 81 -0.82 -6.12 9.30
CA ARG A 81 -1.22 -6.14 10.72
C ARG A 81 -0.10 -6.45 11.70
N SER A 82 1.00 -7.02 11.23
CA SER A 82 2.10 -7.44 12.09
C SER A 82 3.46 -7.26 11.42
N ALA A 83 4.52 -7.15 12.22
CA ALA A 83 5.88 -7.08 11.71
C ALA A 83 6.24 -8.31 10.85
N ASP A 84 5.85 -9.52 11.30
CA ASP A 84 6.05 -10.76 10.54
C ASP A 84 5.25 -10.79 9.23
N GLY A 85 4.03 -10.24 9.23
CA GLY A 85 3.22 -10.08 8.02
C GLY A 85 3.89 -9.18 7.01
N CYS A 86 4.38 -8.02 7.46
CA CYS A 86 5.13 -7.08 6.63
C CYS A 86 6.43 -7.70 6.09
N ARG A 87 7.13 -8.52 6.89
CA ARG A 87 8.33 -9.22 6.47
C ARG A 87 8.04 -10.24 5.37
N ARG A 88 7.03 -11.11 5.56
CA ARG A 88 6.62 -12.07 4.53
C ARG A 88 6.15 -11.37 3.25
N LEU A 89 5.41 -10.26 3.38
CA LEU A 89 4.98 -9.47 2.23
C LEU A 89 6.19 -8.88 1.47
N MET A 90 7.19 -8.37 2.19
CA MET A 90 8.38 -7.80 1.56
C MET A 90 9.22 -8.89 0.87
N ASP A 91 9.38 -10.05 1.51
CA ASP A 91 10.05 -11.23 0.95
C ASP A 91 9.34 -11.70 -0.34
N TYR A 92 8.00 -11.81 -0.30
CA TYR A 92 7.19 -12.14 -1.48
C TYR A 92 7.37 -11.13 -2.62
N ILE A 93 7.32 -9.82 -2.32
CA ILE A 93 7.47 -8.75 -3.32
C ILE A 93 8.87 -8.81 -3.95
N SER A 94 9.92 -8.89 -3.14
CA SER A 94 11.31 -8.86 -3.62
C SER A 94 11.74 -10.14 -4.32
N GLY A 95 11.15 -11.28 -3.95
CA GLY A 95 11.35 -12.57 -4.63
C GLY A 95 10.52 -12.74 -5.91
N HIS A 96 9.62 -11.80 -6.23
CA HIS A 96 8.77 -11.91 -7.41
C HIS A 96 9.57 -11.65 -8.70
N ALA A 97 9.37 -12.48 -9.73
CA ALA A 97 10.07 -12.35 -11.02
C ALA A 97 9.87 -10.97 -11.70
N GLN A 98 8.82 -10.26 -11.33
CA GLN A 98 8.46 -8.95 -11.85
C GLN A 98 8.80 -7.80 -10.88
N PHE A 99 9.65 -8.06 -9.91
CA PHE A 99 10.14 -7.03 -8.99
C PHE A 99 10.98 -5.99 -9.73
N VAL A 100 10.78 -4.71 -9.40
CA VAL A 100 11.51 -3.59 -10.02
C VAL A 100 12.39 -2.91 -8.97
N PRO A 101 13.66 -3.31 -8.82
CA PRO A 101 14.59 -2.73 -7.84
C PRO A 101 14.72 -1.21 -7.98
N ASN A 102 14.82 -0.69 -9.22
CA ASN A 102 14.96 0.73 -9.50
C ASN A 102 13.76 1.58 -9.06
N ALA A 103 12.57 0.97 -8.88
CA ALA A 103 11.36 1.63 -8.36
C ALA A 103 11.09 1.31 -6.89
N THR A 104 12.09 0.74 -6.18
CA THR A 104 11.99 0.33 -4.78
C THR A 104 13.01 1.10 -3.95
N TRP A 105 12.51 1.87 -2.99
CA TRP A 105 13.32 2.81 -2.21
C TRP A 105 13.02 2.72 -0.73
N LEU A 106 14.06 2.83 0.08
CA LEU A 106 13.98 3.11 1.51
C LEU A 106 14.41 4.57 1.73
N LEU A 107 13.58 5.32 2.45
CA LEU A 107 13.87 6.68 2.84
C LEU A 107 14.34 6.71 4.27
N VAL A 108 15.49 7.33 4.52
CA VAL A 108 16.07 7.47 5.84
C VAL A 108 16.28 8.93 6.21
N CYS A 109 16.25 9.20 7.51
CA CYS A 109 16.63 10.47 8.10
C CYS A 109 17.95 10.28 8.86
N ASP A 110 18.91 11.14 8.62
CA ASP A 110 20.11 11.23 9.44
C ASP A 110 19.71 11.92 10.76
N GLY A 111 19.57 11.14 11.83
CA GLY A 111 19.08 11.60 13.12
C GLY A 111 19.93 12.73 13.72
N ILE A 112 19.34 13.48 14.64
CA ILE A 112 20.06 14.54 15.39
C ILE A 112 21.05 13.84 16.33
N ALA A 113 22.32 13.98 16.05
CA ALA A 113 23.54 13.73 16.85
C ALA A 113 23.67 12.49 17.77
N GLN A 114 22.59 11.83 18.19
CA GLN A 114 22.63 10.66 19.10
C GLN A 114 21.71 9.51 18.71
N GLU A 115 20.75 9.70 17.81
CA GLU A 115 19.76 8.68 17.48
C GLU A 115 20.14 7.80 16.27
N GLY A 116 21.24 8.14 15.58
CA GLY A 116 21.65 7.40 14.38
C GLY A 116 20.71 7.59 13.19
N VAL A 117 20.84 6.75 12.16
CA VAL A 117 20.01 6.78 10.97
C VAL A 117 18.66 6.10 11.26
N VAL A 118 17.56 6.80 10.96
CA VAL A 118 16.18 6.32 11.19
C VAL A 118 15.46 6.05 9.86
N ASP A 119 14.83 4.88 9.74
CA ASP A 119 13.99 4.54 8.60
C ASP A 119 12.65 5.31 8.67
N CYS A 120 12.36 6.10 7.63
CA CYS A 120 11.24 7.04 7.64
C CYS A 120 10.12 6.69 6.67
N GLY A 121 10.39 5.88 5.66
CA GLY A 121 9.38 5.49 4.68
C GLY A 121 9.91 4.52 3.63
N SER A 122 9.01 3.88 2.91
CA SER A 122 9.38 2.99 1.83
C SER A 122 8.33 2.94 0.72
N ILE A 123 8.77 2.48 -0.47
CA ILE A 123 7.94 2.22 -1.63
C ILE A 123 8.50 1.00 -2.37
N GLN A 124 7.64 0.20 -3.01
CA GLN A 124 8.04 -0.93 -3.82
C GLN A 124 7.40 -0.88 -5.20
N GLY A 125 8.14 -1.35 -6.21
CA GLY A 125 7.69 -1.46 -7.59
C GLY A 125 7.62 -2.90 -8.08
N LEU A 126 6.54 -3.22 -8.81
CA LEU A 126 6.37 -4.46 -9.59
C LEU A 126 6.05 -4.11 -11.04
N ALA A 127 6.32 -5.04 -11.97
CA ALA A 127 5.97 -4.95 -13.39
C ALA A 127 5.04 -6.13 -13.78
N PRO A 128 3.76 -6.15 -13.35
CA PRO A 128 2.88 -7.31 -13.46
C PRO A 128 2.51 -7.70 -14.89
N ILE A 129 2.61 -6.77 -15.83
CA ILE A 129 2.40 -6.99 -17.27
C ILE A 129 3.44 -6.20 -18.07
N PRO A 130 3.72 -6.56 -19.33
CA PRO A 130 4.64 -5.83 -20.19
C PRO A 130 4.32 -4.33 -20.23
N ASP A 131 5.35 -3.49 -20.26
CA ASP A 131 5.30 -2.03 -20.34
C ASP A 131 4.56 -1.32 -19.18
N SER A 132 4.12 -2.08 -18.16
CA SER A 132 3.35 -1.52 -17.05
C SER A 132 3.99 -1.78 -15.71
N GLY A 133 4.09 -0.73 -14.89
CA GLY A 133 4.50 -0.78 -13.50
C GLY A 133 3.33 -0.68 -12.51
N ALA A 134 3.53 -1.22 -11.33
CA ALA A 134 2.59 -1.11 -10.22
C ALA A 134 3.32 -0.69 -8.95
N ILE A 135 2.90 0.43 -8.35
CA ILE A 135 3.40 0.87 -7.05
C ILE A 135 2.72 0.05 -5.96
N GLN A 136 3.52 -0.48 -5.05
CA GLN A 136 3.08 -1.23 -3.88
C GLN A 136 3.47 -0.51 -2.59
N ASN A 137 2.56 -0.51 -1.61
CA ASN A 137 2.83 -0.19 -0.20
C ASN A 137 3.67 1.07 0.06
N VAL A 138 3.36 2.19 -0.60
CA VAL A 138 4.03 3.45 -0.27
C VAL A 138 3.58 3.97 1.10
N GLY A 139 4.54 4.25 1.98
CA GLY A 139 4.26 4.75 3.33
C GLY A 139 5.37 5.63 3.88
N ILE A 140 4.95 6.57 4.74
CA ILE A 140 5.82 7.40 5.59
C ILE A 140 5.39 7.18 7.03
N VAL A 141 6.35 6.95 7.92
CA VAL A 141 6.07 6.82 9.36
C VAL A 141 5.44 8.10 9.92
N PRO A 142 4.53 8.02 10.89
CA PRO A 142 3.75 9.17 11.36
C PRO A 142 4.59 10.39 11.69
N GLU A 143 5.72 10.22 12.37
CA GLU A 143 6.60 11.28 12.87
C GLU A 143 7.26 12.11 11.77
N HIS A 144 7.31 11.57 10.55
CA HIS A 144 7.94 12.21 9.38
C HIS A 144 6.95 12.68 8.31
N ARG A 145 5.63 12.57 8.55
CA ARG A 145 4.59 13.03 7.61
C ARG A 145 4.53 14.55 7.49
N GLY A 146 3.83 15.04 6.47
CA GLY A 146 3.63 16.48 6.25
C GLY A 146 4.85 17.23 5.68
N ARG A 147 5.94 16.54 5.35
CA ARG A 147 7.21 17.11 4.87
C ARG A 147 7.46 16.91 3.38
N GLY A 148 6.45 16.51 2.61
CA GLY A 148 6.60 16.24 1.16
C GLY A 148 7.23 14.88 0.80
N LEU A 149 7.63 14.08 1.79
CA LEU A 149 8.37 12.83 1.59
C LEU A 149 7.58 11.77 0.78
N GLY A 150 6.27 11.69 0.97
CA GLY A 150 5.43 10.78 0.19
C GLY A 150 5.42 11.13 -1.31
N ARG A 151 5.41 12.42 -1.64
CA ARG A 151 5.56 12.90 -3.03
C ARG A 151 6.91 12.51 -3.59
N ALA A 152 7.98 12.75 -2.84
CA ALA A 152 9.33 12.43 -3.27
C ALA A 152 9.50 10.92 -3.50
N LEU A 153 8.95 10.05 -2.62
CA LEU A 153 8.96 8.58 -2.82
C LEU A 153 8.27 8.16 -4.12
N VAL A 154 7.07 8.69 -4.38
CA VAL A 154 6.34 8.36 -5.62
C VAL A 154 7.11 8.84 -6.85
N GLN A 155 7.66 10.07 -6.83
CA GLN A 155 8.48 10.59 -7.94
C GLN A 155 9.73 9.73 -8.18
N ALA A 156 10.43 9.31 -7.11
CA ALA A 156 11.59 8.43 -7.21
C ALA A 156 11.22 7.08 -7.86
N ALA A 157 10.10 6.48 -7.44
CA ALA A 157 9.60 5.23 -8.03
C ALA A 157 9.21 5.41 -9.51
N LEU A 158 8.52 6.50 -9.87
CA LEU A 158 8.15 6.79 -11.27
C LEU A 158 9.39 6.91 -12.17
N ARG A 159 10.45 7.58 -11.69
CA ARG A 159 11.74 7.65 -12.41
C ARG A 159 12.40 6.28 -12.54
N GLY A 160 12.33 5.46 -11.48
CA GLY A 160 12.84 4.08 -11.50
C GLY A 160 12.08 3.18 -12.48
N PHE A 161 10.77 3.34 -12.61
CA PHE A 161 9.97 2.66 -13.63
C PHE A 161 10.39 3.10 -15.04
N LEU A 162 10.52 4.40 -15.29
CA LEU A 162 11.01 4.92 -16.59
C LEU A 162 12.40 4.39 -16.94
N ALA A 163 13.32 4.36 -15.98
CA ALA A 163 14.66 3.82 -16.18
C ALA A 163 14.64 2.30 -16.49
N SER A 164 13.55 1.61 -16.11
CA SER A 164 13.29 0.20 -16.41
C SER A 164 12.46 -0.01 -17.69
N GLY A 165 12.16 1.05 -18.46
CA GLY A 165 11.41 1.00 -19.71
C GLY A 165 9.89 0.92 -19.52
N LEU A 166 9.38 1.16 -18.30
CA LEU A 166 7.95 1.05 -17.97
C LEU A 166 7.32 2.44 -17.98
N THR A 167 6.29 2.65 -18.79
CA THR A 167 5.65 3.96 -18.99
C THR A 167 4.23 4.06 -18.45
N HIS A 168 3.53 2.94 -18.28
CA HIS A 168 2.17 2.91 -17.73
C HIS A 168 2.22 2.46 -16.28
N ILE A 169 1.97 3.38 -15.35
CA ILE A 169 2.12 3.08 -13.92
C ILE A 169 0.77 3.13 -13.22
N SER A 170 0.49 2.11 -12.42
CA SER A 170 -0.74 2.00 -11.64
C SER A 170 -0.47 1.87 -10.15
N LEU A 171 -1.47 2.22 -9.35
CA LEU A 171 -1.54 1.92 -7.92
C LEU A 171 -2.99 1.72 -7.48
N GLU A 172 -3.17 1.08 -6.32
CA GLU A 172 -4.46 1.01 -5.65
C GLU A 172 -4.38 1.70 -4.28
N VAL A 173 -5.42 2.45 -3.94
CA VAL A 173 -5.52 3.15 -2.66
C VAL A 173 -6.93 3.01 -2.08
N THR A 174 -7.05 2.91 -0.77
CA THR A 174 -8.35 2.96 -0.08
C THR A 174 -9.00 4.33 -0.29
N ALA A 175 -10.25 4.33 -0.76
CA ALA A 175 -10.93 5.58 -1.16
C ALA A 175 -11.09 6.57 0.01
N ALA A 176 -11.12 6.09 1.24
CA ALA A 176 -11.18 6.92 2.44
C ALA A 176 -9.82 7.56 2.80
N ASN A 177 -8.70 7.11 2.20
CA ASN A 177 -7.40 7.75 2.36
C ASN A 177 -7.28 8.97 1.43
N GLU A 178 -8.11 9.98 1.69
CA GLU A 178 -8.15 11.19 0.88
C GLU A 178 -6.80 11.92 0.75
N PRO A 179 -5.93 11.99 1.78
CA PRO A 179 -4.63 12.62 1.62
C PRO A 179 -3.77 11.93 0.55
N ALA A 180 -3.76 10.59 0.52
CA ALA A 180 -3.03 9.83 -0.49
C ALA A 180 -3.66 10.00 -1.89
N VAL A 181 -4.99 9.96 -2.00
CA VAL A 181 -5.70 10.20 -3.27
C VAL A 181 -5.33 11.56 -3.85
N ARG A 182 -5.39 12.63 -3.04
CA ARG A 182 -5.01 13.98 -3.46
C ARG A 182 -3.54 14.06 -3.88
N LEU A 183 -2.65 13.38 -3.16
CA LEU A 183 -1.23 13.30 -3.51
C LEU A 183 -1.05 12.72 -4.92
N TYR A 184 -1.63 11.54 -5.19
CA TYR A 184 -1.48 10.87 -6.48
C TYR A 184 -2.09 11.70 -7.63
N GLN A 185 -3.28 12.26 -7.43
CA GLN A 185 -3.89 13.15 -8.42
C GLN A 185 -3.03 14.37 -8.74
N SER A 186 -2.38 14.98 -7.73
CA SER A 186 -1.47 16.11 -7.91
C SER A 186 -0.16 15.76 -8.62
N LEU A 187 0.16 14.47 -8.74
CA LEU A 187 1.26 13.93 -9.53
C LEU A 187 0.84 13.50 -10.94
N GLY A 188 -0.45 13.68 -11.30
CA GLY A 188 -0.98 13.36 -12.63
C GLY A 188 -1.67 12.01 -12.74
N PHE A 189 -1.75 11.23 -11.68
CA PHE A 189 -2.54 10.01 -11.68
C PHE A 189 -4.03 10.31 -11.83
N ARG A 190 -4.74 9.45 -12.57
CA ARG A 190 -6.19 9.54 -12.77
C ARG A 190 -6.87 8.27 -12.27
N VAL A 191 -8.03 8.43 -11.64
CA VAL A 191 -8.85 7.28 -11.23
C VAL A 191 -9.40 6.60 -12.47
N THR A 192 -9.09 5.33 -12.65
CA THR A 192 -9.54 4.52 -13.81
C THR A 192 -10.57 3.48 -13.41
N LYS A 193 -10.53 2.97 -12.16
CA LYS A 193 -11.50 1.98 -11.66
C LYS A 193 -11.82 2.22 -10.20
N THR A 194 -13.05 1.87 -9.82
CA THR A 194 -13.45 1.66 -8.41
C THR A 194 -13.62 0.18 -8.19
N LEU A 195 -12.99 -0.33 -7.13
CA LEU A 195 -13.00 -1.74 -6.75
C LEU A 195 -13.62 -1.87 -5.35
N TYR A 196 -14.29 -2.98 -5.11
CA TYR A 196 -14.78 -3.35 -3.78
C TYR A 196 -14.13 -4.67 -3.42
N ARG A 197 -13.39 -4.69 -2.32
CA ARG A 197 -12.73 -5.88 -1.80
C ARG A 197 -13.35 -6.27 -0.47
N SER A 198 -13.65 -7.55 -0.30
CA SER A 198 -14.04 -8.08 1.01
C SER A 198 -12.88 -7.93 1.98
N VAL A 199 -13.15 -7.46 3.20
CA VAL A 199 -12.14 -7.35 4.26
C VAL A 199 -11.66 -8.74 4.70
N ASP A 200 -12.47 -9.77 4.50
CA ASP A 200 -12.14 -11.17 4.85
C ASP A 200 -11.26 -11.87 3.80
N GLU A 201 -11.15 -11.29 2.59
CA GLU A 201 -10.37 -11.82 1.46
C GLU A 201 -9.07 -11.04 1.19
N CYS A 202 -8.75 -10.04 2.03
CA CYS A 202 -7.59 -9.15 1.82
C CYS A 202 -6.32 -9.63 2.54
#